data_3b00d141fc0d12d82d35fe7253e62848
#
_entry.id   3b00d141fc0d12d82d35fe7253e62848
#
_cell.length_a   1.000
_cell.length_b   1.000
_cell.length_c   1.000
_cell.angle_alpha   90.00
_cell.angle_beta   90.00
_cell.angle_gamma   90.00
#
_symmetry.space_group_name_H-M   'P 1'
#
loop_
_entity.id
_entity.type
_entity.pdbx_description
1 polymer ?
#
loop_
_entity_poly.entity_id
_entity_poly.type
_entity_poly.pdbx_seq_one_letter_code
_entity_poly.pdbx_strand_id
1 'polypeptide(L)'
;MKPIFLTIAFANLILAQQVCPPTPAWQLCEITLPATDPTLRAEFRGPSHRTFLIPSFTESGQQHLRIVPTEPGTWDYRITSADPAWNTKEGTFSATASNAPGYIEIANVHHFRYSASKQPHLWAGDTGTHTRILATTANDASILAIHKAGKTADLILPSDANIPEAIARFGALNITWQVESEFESQDREEVRKRAELIKAADQYRHLISSGTTATSGPLAADGWLNYLTYRSPNGDAPAIEHQVYQLPAVNDFGLGLTDTDQFRQALWRTTMDGVYPASHAPTATAEAQMQNWIKFMSATRHWELEPFFDAGGRRALALEGVEYIVYIEQPGPVTVTVEKHNYDVAWFNPINGETIEEKKNLKTETFTGDPPDTAHDWVLHISREGHKAGMLRSYKFESREILPQELEANPAKVPFEISLPAGESISLKNPGSFAAKLTKDSKATQAMRFLWTAEVTADGQSYRVVGTGREGQLVIPPNLAKRLPALLHLKVEGLNGVGKLYTLDRNYQLIP
;
A
#
# COMPACT_ATOMS: atom_id res chain seq x y z
N MET A 1 61.10 -58.49 -24.23
CA MET A 1 60.44 -57.19 -24.29
C MET A 1 59.00 -57.34 -23.75
N LYS A 2 58.68 -56.89 -22.54
CA LYS A 2 57.32 -56.89 -21.99
C LYS A 2 56.69 -55.56 -22.24
N PRO A 3 55.44 -55.42 -22.72
CA PRO A 3 54.82 -54.16 -22.86
C PRO A 3 54.32 -53.62 -21.48
N ILE A 4 54.69 -52.40 -21.14
CA ILE A 4 54.17 -51.69 -19.99
C ILE A 4 52.86 -51.02 -20.43
N PHE A 5 51.74 -51.46 -19.86
CA PHE A 5 50.45 -50.79 -20.01
C PHE A 5 50.39 -49.59 -19.01
N LEU A 6 50.42 -48.42 -19.58
CA LEU A 6 50.21 -47.17 -18.82
C LEU A 6 48.71 -46.93 -18.67
N THR A 7 48.15 -47.22 -17.48
CA THR A 7 46.75 -46.92 -17.17
C THR A 7 46.65 -45.43 -16.82
N ILE A 8 46.11 -44.63 -17.75
CA ILE A 8 45.77 -43.23 -17.49
C ILE A 8 44.45 -43.22 -16.71
N ALA A 9 44.52 -42.96 -15.42
CA ALA A 9 43.34 -42.65 -14.59
C ALA A 9 42.85 -41.26 -14.97
N PHE A 10 41.74 -41.18 -15.69
CA PHE A 10 40.98 -39.95 -15.82
C PHE A 10 40.36 -39.63 -14.44
N ALA A 11 41.00 -38.72 -13.70
CA ALA A 11 40.35 -38.05 -12.59
C ALA A 11 39.22 -37.19 -13.16
N ASN A 12 37.99 -37.65 -13.00
CA ASN A 12 36.83 -36.80 -13.21
C ASN A 12 36.90 -35.70 -12.14
N LEU A 13 37.48 -34.54 -12.49
CA LEU A 13 37.21 -33.31 -11.80
C LEU A 13 35.73 -33.02 -12.01
N ILE A 14 34.91 -33.44 -11.06
CA ILE A 14 33.57 -32.87 -10.88
C ILE A 14 33.83 -31.44 -10.46
N LEU A 15 33.88 -30.53 -11.42
CA LEU A 15 33.73 -29.08 -11.16
C LEU A 15 32.42 -28.97 -10.37
N ALA A 16 32.52 -28.61 -9.10
CA ALA A 16 31.38 -28.23 -8.31
C ALA A 16 30.67 -27.15 -9.14
N GLN A 17 29.52 -27.49 -9.70
CA GLN A 17 28.76 -26.57 -10.54
C GLN A 17 28.39 -25.40 -9.64
N GLN A 18 28.97 -24.24 -9.90
CA GLN A 18 28.75 -23.06 -9.10
C GLN A 18 27.28 -22.66 -9.30
N VAL A 19 26.46 -22.94 -8.29
CA VAL A 19 25.00 -22.79 -8.34
C VAL A 19 24.60 -21.34 -8.58
N CYS A 20 25.33 -20.40 -7.96
CA CYS A 20 25.22 -18.96 -8.21
C CYS A 20 26.61 -18.37 -8.49
N PRO A 21 26.78 -17.51 -9.47
CA PRO A 21 27.97 -16.66 -9.57
C PRO A 21 28.04 -15.74 -8.34
N PRO A 22 29.16 -15.07 -8.07
CA PRO A 22 29.20 -14.00 -7.07
C PRO A 22 28.07 -12.98 -7.31
N THR A 23 27.10 -12.95 -6.42
CA THR A 23 25.83 -12.19 -6.59
C THR A 23 25.82 -11.03 -5.60
N PRO A 24 25.58 -9.79 -6.02
CA PRO A 24 25.40 -8.70 -5.07
C PRO A 24 24.20 -8.96 -4.13
N ALA A 25 24.33 -8.62 -2.86
CA ALA A 25 23.21 -8.68 -1.92
C ALA A 25 22.00 -7.91 -2.48
N TRP A 26 20.79 -8.44 -2.26
CA TRP A 26 19.52 -7.94 -2.80
C TRP A 26 19.38 -8.02 -4.33
N GLN A 27 20.24 -8.82 -4.99
CA GLN A 27 20.09 -9.17 -6.39
C GLN A 27 19.71 -10.64 -6.53
N LEU A 28 18.96 -10.94 -7.58
CA LEU A 28 18.47 -12.28 -7.86
C LEU A 28 19.60 -13.20 -8.35
N CYS A 29 19.70 -14.38 -7.75
CA CYS A 29 20.30 -15.55 -8.36
C CYS A 29 19.21 -16.56 -8.74
N GLU A 30 19.11 -16.92 -10.00
CA GLU A 30 18.25 -18.00 -10.47
C GLU A 30 19.09 -19.23 -10.80
N ILE A 31 18.67 -20.39 -10.27
CA ILE A 31 19.34 -21.67 -10.44
C ILE A 31 18.41 -22.57 -11.26
N THR A 32 18.89 -23.07 -12.38
CA THR A 32 18.16 -24.03 -13.22
C THR A 32 18.75 -25.40 -13.04
N LEU A 33 17.91 -26.37 -12.72
CA LEU A 33 18.29 -27.76 -12.49
C LEU A 33 17.55 -28.64 -13.48
N PRO A 34 18.25 -29.57 -14.18
CA PRO A 34 17.63 -30.55 -15.08
C PRO A 34 16.96 -31.68 -14.27
N ALA A 35 16.11 -31.30 -13.33
CA ALA A 35 15.33 -32.17 -12.46
C ALA A 35 13.86 -32.10 -12.88
N THR A 36 13.10 -33.14 -12.64
CA THR A 36 11.68 -33.26 -12.95
C THR A 36 10.81 -33.34 -11.68
N ASP A 37 11.42 -33.28 -10.50
CA ASP A 37 10.75 -33.39 -9.22
C ASP A 37 10.11 -32.04 -8.82
N PRO A 38 8.76 -31.91 -8.85
CA PRO A 38 8.08 -30.66 -8.48
C PRO A 38 8.13 -30.40 -6.98
N THR A 39 8.60 -31.34 -6.16
CA THR A 39 8.74 -31.14 -4.70
C THR A 39 10.14 -30.69 -4.30
N LEU A 40 11.04 -30.50 -5.27
CA LEU A 40 12.40 -30.03 -5.05
C LEU A 40 12.38 -28.68 -4.35
N ARG A 41 13.22 -28.54 -3.33
CA ARG A 41 13.43 -27.30 -2.58
C ARG A 41 14.89 -27.18 -2.15
N ALA A 42 15.32 -25.99 -1.87
CA ALA A 42 16.64 -25.74 -1.34
C ALA A 42 16.57 -24.93 -0.03
N GLU A 43 17.37 -25.35 0.92
CA GLU A 43 17.64 -24.59 2.11
C GLU A 43 18.90 -23.74 1.88
N PHE A 44 18.76 -22.40 1.99
CA PHE A 44 19.87 -21.46 1.88
C PHE A 44 20.11 -20.82 3.24
N ARG A 45 21.36 -20.80 3.68
CA ARG A 45 21.75 -20.24 4.98
C ARG A 45 22.77 -19.13 4.79
N GLY A 46 22.40 -17.93 5.26
CA GLY A 46 23.26 -16.75 5.20
C GLY A 46 24.32 -16.70 6.31
N PRO A 47 25.26 -15.74 6.22
CA PRO A 47 26.31 -15.52 7.24
C PRO A 47 25.76 -15.26 8.64
N SER A 48 24.62 -14.58 8.79
CA SER A 48 23.93 -14.38 10.06
C SER A 48 23.18 -15.61 10.59
N HIS A 49 23.34 -16.76 9.92
CA HIS A 49 22.62 -18.01 10.17
C HIS A 49 21.11 -17.98 9.91
N ARG A 50 20.61 -16.93 9.29
CA ARG A 50 19.22 -16.92 8.78
C ARG A 50 19.08 -17.93 7.66
N THR A 51 18.06 -18.76 7.77
CA THR A 51 17.76 -19.82 6.79
C THR A 51 16.54 -19.46 5.95
N PHE A 52 16.60 -19.73 4.66
CA PHE A 52 15.53 -19.58 3.69
C PHE A 52 15.22 -20.93 3.06
N LEU A 53 14.01 -21.41 3.21
CA LEU A 53 13.54 -22.63 2.56
C LEU A 53 12.80 -22.25 1.28
N ILE A 54 13.49 -22.35 0.16
CA ILE A 54 13.00 -21.92 -1.16
C ILE A 54 12.46 -23.11 -1.93
N PRO A 55 11.16 -23.15 -2.26
CA PRO A 55 10.60 -24.16 -3.16
C PRO A 55 11.00 -23.86 -4.60
N SER A 56 11.12 -24.94 -5.42
CA SER A 56 11.29 -24.78 -6.86
C SER A 56 9.96 -24.57 -7.58
N PHE A 57 10.03 -24.03 -8.79
CA PHE A 57 8.93 -24.03 -9.75
C PHE A 57 9.38 -24.67 -11.06
N THR A 58 8.43 -25.19 -11.82
CA THR A 58 8.72 -25.86 -13.11
C THR A 58 8.56 -24.85 -14.24
N GLU A 59 9.59 -24.75 -15.08
CA GLU A 59 9.53 -24.05 -16.35
C GLU A 59 10.28 -24.78 -17.43
N SER A 60 9.67 -24.91 -18.60
CA SER A 60 10.26 -25.64 -19.77
C SER A 60 10.78 -27.05 -19.42
N GLY A 61 10.14 -27.74 -18.48
CA GLY A 61 10.51 -29.08 -18.05
C GLY A 61 11.74 -29.19 -17.13
N GLN A 62 12.18 -28.06 -16.59
CA GLN A 62 13.27 -27.97 -15.62
C GLN A 62 12.76 -27.34 -14.30
N GLN A 63 13.48 -27.59 -13.21
CA GLN A 63 13.22 -26.96 -11.92
C GLN A 63 14.06 -25.71 -11.80
N HIS A 64 13.40 -24.61 -11.36
CA HIS A 64 14.02 -23.33 -11.10
C HIS A 64 13.92 -22.96 -9.62
N LEU A 65 14.98 -22.41 -9.07
CA LEU A 65 15.05 -21.87 -7.71
C LEU A 65 15.47 -20.41 -7.81
N ARG A 66 14.74 -19.52 -7.17
CA ARG A 66 15.08 -18.09 -7.08
C ARG A 66 15.46 -17.72 -5.66
N ILE A 67 16.70 -17.28 -5.48
CA ILE A 67 17.23 -16.78 -4.20
C ILE A 67 17.75 -15.36 -4.35
N VAL A 68 17.44 -14.52 -3.39
CA VAL A 68 18.04 -13.18 -3.24
C VAL A 68 18.81 -13.19 -1.90
N PRO A 69 20.15 -13.19 -1.92
CA PRO A 69 20.93 -13.10 -0.69
C PRO A 69 20.70 -11.73 -0.04
N THR A 70 20.30 -11.71 1.23
CA THR A 70 19.95 -10.46 1.95
C THR A 70 21.11 -9.79 2.67
N GLU A 71 22.29 -10.41 2.64
CA GLU A 71 23.51 -9.92 3.29
C GLU A 71 24.75 -10.40 2.53
N PRO A 72 25.86 -9.65 2.54
CA PRO A 72 27.11 -10.07 1.94
C PRO A 72 27.81 -11.15 2.75
N GLY A 73 28.56 -12.03 2.09
CA GLY A 73 29.33 -13.11 2.69
C GLY A 73 29.08 -14.46 2.02
N THR A 74 29.55 -15.53 2.64
CA THR A 74 29.37 -16.90 2.12
C THR A 74 28.02 -17.45 2.55
N TRP A 75 27.26 -17.94 1.60
CA TRP A 75 25.98 -18.60 1.78
C TRP A 75 26.15 -20.09 1.53
N ASP A 76 25.63 -20.92 2.42
CA ASP A 76 25.52 -22.36 2.25
C ASP A 76 24.18 -22.71 1.63
N TYR A 77 24.13 -23.78 0.86
CA TYR A 77 22.86 -24.34 0.40
C TYR A 77 22.84 -25.86 0.47
N ARG A 78 21.62 -26.40 0.65
CA ARG A 78 21.35 -27.85 0.60
C ARG A 78 20.04 -28.10 -0.16
N ILE A 79 20.09 -29.00 -1.15
CA ILE A 79 18.92 -29.37 -1.95
C ILE A 79 18.27 -30.61 -1.34
N THR A 80 16.93 -30.60 -1.29
CA THR A 80 16.09 -31.78 -0.97
C THR A 80 15.25 -32.09 -2.20
N SER A 81 15.26 -33.33 -2.66
CA SER A 81 14.55 -33.78 -3.85
C SER A 81 14.20 -35.27 -3.74
N ALA A 82 13.10 -35.67 -4.37
CA ALA A 82 12.82 -37.11 -4.61
C ALA A 82 13.76 -37.72 -5.66
N ASP A 83 14.37 -36.90 -6.53
CA ASP A 83 15.41 -37.34 -7.47
C ASP A 83 16.74 -37.53 -6.73
N PRO A 84 17.27 -38.80 -6.65
CA PRO A 84 18.55 -39.09 -5.99
C PRO A 84 19.73 -38.31 -6.56
N ALA A 85 19.66 -37.89 -7.83
CA ALA A 85 20.73 -37.10 -8.46
C ALA A 85 20.90 -35.73 -7.82
N TRP A 86 19.86 -35.19 -7.22
CA TRP A 86 19.83 -33.85 -6.60
C TRP A 86 19.65 -33.89 -5.08
N ASN A 87 19.14 -34.98 -4.55
CA ASN A 87 18.92 -35.10 -3.10
C ASN A 87 20.23 -35.00 -2.32
N THR A 88 20.23 -34.22 -1.23
CA THR A 88 21.40 -33.96 -0.36
C THR A 88 22.58 -33.26 -1.03
N LYS A 89 22.43 -32.71 -2.25
CA LYS A 89 23.47 -31.86 -2.82
C LYS A 89 23.64 -30.57 -1.99
N GLU A 90 24.89 -30.31 -1.64
CA GLU A 90 25.30 -29.17 -0.84
C GLU A 90 26.37 -28.37 -1.56
N GLY A 91 26.49 -27.11 -1.23
CA GLY A 91 27.54 -26.23 -1.74
C GLY A 91 27.44 -24.84 -1.14
N THR A 92 28.26 -23.95 -1.67
CA THR A 92 28.34 -22.57 -1.24
C THR A 92 28.35 -21.62 -2.44
N PHE A 93 27.91 -20.38 -2.20
CA PHE A 93 28.13 -19.27 -3.13
C PHE A 93 28.45 -18.00 -2.36
N SER A 94 28.98 -17.00 -3.03
CA SER A 94 29.39 -15.73 -2.42
C SER A 94 28.37 -14.62 -2.75
N ALA A 95 27.86 -13.93 -1.73
CA ALA A 95 27.15 -12.67 -1.91
C ALA A 95 28.12 -11.50 -1.66
N THR A 96 28.16 -10.55 -2.60
CA THR A 96 28.97 -9.34 -2.47
C THR A 96 28.17 -8.19 -1.87
N ALA A 97 28.85 -7.21 -1.27
CA ALA A 97 28.20 -6.01 -0.78
C ALA A 97 27.51 -5.23 -1.91
N SER A 98 26.39 -4.61 -1.62
CA SER A 98 25.66 -3.75 -2.55
C SER A 98 25.05 -2.55 -1.83
N ASN A 99 24.65 -1.53 -2.60
CA ASN A 99 23.92 -0.37 -2.10
C ASN A 99 22.39 -0.51 -2.30
N ALA A 100 21.90 -1.70 -2.61
CA ALA A 100 20.48 -1.94 -2.79
C ALA A 100 19.74 -1.69 -1.46
N PRO A 101 18.59 -1.00 -1.49
CA PRO A 101 17.92 -0.55 -0.27
C PRO A 101 17.22 -1.66 0.51
N GLY A 102 17.09 -2.85 -0.06
CA GLY A 102 16.31 -3.96 0.49
C GLY A 102 14.83 -3.90 0.11
N TYR A 103 14.01 -4.72 0.73
CA TYR A 103 12.56 -4.75 0.51
C TYR A 103 11.86 -3.69 1.37
N ILE A 104 10.59 -3.43 1.05
CA ILE A 104 9.77 -2.48 1.78
C ILE A 104 9.28 -3.11 3.08
N GLU A 105 9.35 -2.36 4.16
CA GLU A 105 8.77 -2.71 5.47
C GLU A 105 8.00 -1.53 6.05
N ILE A 106 7.12 -1.80 7.02
CA ILE A 106 6.36 -0.76 7.72
C ILE A 106 7.29 0.06 8.63
N ALA A 107 7.05 1.36 8.68
CA ALA A 107 7.69 2.29 9.60
C ALA A 107 6.70 3.34 10.11
N ASN A 108 6.89 3.86 11.32
CA ASN A 108 6.07 4.93 11.90
C ASN A 108 4.56 4.74 11.70
N VAL A 109 4.03 3.57 12.00
CA VAL A 109 2.62 3.24 11.91
C VAL A 109 2.02 3.37 10.50
N HIS A 110 2.04 4.59 9.90
CA HIS A 110 1.39 4.90 8.62
C HIS A 110 2.37 5.03 7.44
N HIS A 111 3.64 4.70 7.63
CA HIS A 111 4.67 4.94 6.63
C HIS A 111 5.47 3.68 6.27
N PHE A 112 6.28 3.80 5.23
CA PHE A 112 7.14 2.73 4.74
C PHE A 112 8.62 3.13 4.78
N ARG A 113 9.49 2.13 4.91
CA ARG A 113 10.93 2.26 4.75
C ARG A 113 11.52 1.05 4.04
N TYR A 114 12.75 1.13 3.67
CA TYR A 114 13.50 -0.01 3.15
C TYR A 114 14.17 -0.81 4.26
N SER A 115 14.17 -2.14 4.14
CA SER A 115 14.65 -3.07 5.18
C SER A 115 16.16 -3.03 5.39
N ALA A 116 16.97 -2.81 4.36
CA ALA A 116 18.43 -2.77 4.45
C ALA A 116 18.96 -1.37 4.73
N SER A 117 18.61 -0.39 3.93
CA SER A 117 19.12 0.99 4.06
C SER A 117 18.47 1.75 5.21
N LYS A 118 17.32 1.32 5.71
CA LYS A 118 16.47 2.01 6.69
C LYS A 118 16.03 3.42 6.24
N GLN A 119 16.20 3.73 4.96
CA GLN A 119 15.75 4.99 4.39
C GLN A 119 14.23 4.97 4.19
N PRO A 120 13.56 6.14 4.32
CA PRO A 120 12.16 6.27 4.02
C PRO A 120 11.84 5.80 2.60
N HIS A 121 10.70 5.18 2.44
CA HIS A 121 10.18 4.79 1.14
C HIS A 121 8.95 5.63 0.78
N LEU A 122 9.04 6.41 -0.29
CA LEU A 122 7.91 7.11 -0.88
C LEU A 122 7.24 6.19 -1.90
N TRP A 123 6.08 5.65 -1.53
CA TRP A 123 5.30 4.86 -2.48
C TRP A 123 4.70 5.77 -3.56
N ALA A 124 5.00 5.50 -4.80
CA ALA A 124 4.44 6.18 -5.95
C ALA A 124 4.06 5.14 -7.01
N GLY A 125 2.90 5.27 -7.62
CA GLY A 125 2.41 4.37 -8.65
C GLY A 125 3.33 4.27 -9.87
N ASP A 126 2.87 3.64 -10.94
CA ASP A 126 3.64 3.12 -12.08
C ASP A 126 4.78 3.99 -12.63
N THR A 127 4.66 5.30 -12.54
CA THR A 127 5.69 6.25 -12.98
C THR A 127 6.84 6.41 -11.98
N GLY A 128 6.68 5.92 -10.75
CA GLY A 128 7.63 6.09 -9.67
C GLY A 128 8.30 4.77 -9.24
N THR A 129 7.98 4.34 -8.03
CA THR A 129 8.67 3.25 -7.33
C THR A 129 7.96 1.90 -7.45
N HIS A 130 6.68 1.89 -7.82
CA HIS A 130 5.83 0.69 -7.86
C HIS A 130 5.20 0.48 -9.22
N THR A 131 4.98 -0.80 -9.55
CA THR A 131 4.18 -1.20 -10.71
C THR A 131 3.21 -2.30 -10.29
N ARG A 132 1.91 -2.08 -10.49
CA ARG A 132 0.89 -3.08 -10.22
C ARG A 132 0.78 -4.05 -11.39
N ILE A 133 0.87 -5.36 -11.13
CA ILE A 133 0.88 -6.39 -12.17
C ILE A 133 0.30 -7.72 -11.66
N LEU A 134 -0.35 -8.48 -12.55
CA LEU A 134 -0.85 -9.82 -12.21
C LEU A 134 0.30 -10.81 -12.03
N ALA A 135 0.26 -11.60 -10.97
CA ALA A 135 1.21 -12.66 -10.66
C ALA A 135 0.91 -13.94 -11.46
N THR A 136 1.18 -13.91 -12.76
CA THR A 136 1.01 -15.02 -13.66
C THR A 136 2.30 -15.37 -14.39
N THR A 137 2.41 -16.59 -14.91
CA THR A 137 3.56 -17.00 -15.72
C THR A 137 3.73 -16.14 -16.98
N ALA A 138 2.64 -15.65 -17.57
CA ALA A 138 2.70 -14.75 -18.72
C ALA A 138 3.37 -13.42 -18.40
N ASN A 139 3.38 -12.99 -17.12
CA ASN A 139 3.95 -11.73 -16.66
C ASN A 139 5.34 -11.91 -16.01
N ASP A 140 5.87 -13.12 -15.93
CA ASP A 140 7.15 -13.40 -15.24
C ASP A 140 8.30 -12.51 -15.73
N ALA A 141 8.50 -12.40 -17.04
CA ALA A 141 9.55 -11.55 -17.61
C ALA A 141 9.40 -10.07 -17.24
N SER A 142 8.15 -9.56 -17.19
CA SER A 142 7.87 -8.18 -16.79
C SER A 142 8.13 -7.97 -15.31
N ILE A 143 7.75 -8.90 -14.44
CA ILE A 143 8.01 -8.86 -12.99
C ILE A 143 9.53 -8.89 -12.71
N LEU A 144 10.27 -9.75 -13.42
CA LEU A 144 11.73 -9.77 -13.35
C LEU A 144 12.37 -8.44 -13.79
N ALA A 145 11.84 -7.82 -14.85
CA ALA A 145 12.32 -6.52 -15.33
C ALA A 145 12.07 -5.41 -14.30
N ILE A 146 10.92 -5.40 -13.63
CA ILE A 146 10.59 -4.47 -12.53
C ILE A 146 11.60 -4.63 -11.39
N HIS A 147 11.84 -5.88 -10.93
CA HIS A 147 12.84 -6.17 -9.90
C HIS A 147 14.24 -5.70 -10.31
N LYS A 148 14.66 -6.02 -11.54
CA LYS A 148 15.98 -5.63 -12.08
C LYS A 148 16.14 -4.11 -12.17
N ALA A 149 15.05 -3.38 -12.40
CA ALA A 149 15.05 -1.91 -12.41
C ALA A 149 15.08 -1.30 -11.00
N GLY A 150 15.10 -2.12 -9.93
CA GLY A 150 15.06 -1.66 -8.53
C GLY A 150 13.69 -1.13 -8.09
N LYS A 151 12.65 -1.37 -8.89
CA LYS A 151 11.27 -1.05 -8.54
C LYS A 151 10.59 -2.22 -7.81
N THR A 152 9.47 -1.95 -7.17
CA THR A 152 8.64 -2.97 -6.50
C THR A 152 7.46 -3.33 -7.38
N ALA A 153 7.23 -4.64 -7.56
CA ALA A 153 6.00 -5.11 -8.19
C ALA A 153 4.91 -5.33 -7.12
N ASP A 154 3.80 -4.59 -7.21
CA ASP A 154 2.61 -4.85 -6.41
C ASP A 154 1.81 -5.96 -7.09
N LEU A 155 2.03 -7.21 -6.64
CA LEU A 155 1.57 -8.43 -7.30
C LEU A 155 0.13 -8.76 -6.93
N ILE A 156 -0.76 -8.67 -7.89
CA ILE A 156 -2.15 -9.12 -7.74
C ILE A 156 -2.20 -10.63 -8.04
N LEU A 157 -2.65 -11.40 -7.07
CA LEU A 157 -2.91 -12.83 -7.28
C LEU A 157 -4.27 -13.02 -7.95
N PRO A 158 -4.36 -13.72 -9.09
CA PRO A 158 -5.63 -14.20 -9.62
C PRO A 158 -6.37 -15.07 -8.60
N SER A 159 -7.70 -15.08 -8.63
CA SER A 159 -8.52 -15.87 -7.69
C SER A 159 -8.29 -17.38 -7.79
N ASP A 160 -7.88 -17.86 -8.97
CA ASP A 160 -7.50 -19.24 -9.25
C ASP A 160 -5.99 -19.51 -9.12
N ALA A 161 -5.19 -18.55 -8.64
CA ALA A 161 -3.74 -18.70 -8.54
C ALA A 161 -3.34 -19.85 -7.61
N ASN A 162 -2.38 -20.66 -8.07
CA ASN A 162 -1.65 -21.60 -7.23
C ASN A 162 -0.65 -20.80 -6.36
N ILE A 163 -1.01 -20.51 -5.11
CA ILE A 163 -0.20 -19.69 -4.19
C ILE A 163 1.20 -20.26 -3.96
N PRO A 164 1.39 -21.58 -3.69
CA PRO A 164 2.73 -22.16 -3.58
C PRO A 164 3.61 -21.91 -4.81
N GLU A 165 3.07 -22.04 -6.02
CA GLU A 165 3.81 -21.76 -7.25
C GLU A 165 4.14 -20.27 -7.41
N ALA A 166 3.18 -19.39 -7.12
CA ALA A 166 3.41 -17.94 -7.16
C ALA A 166 4.53 -17.53 -6.19
N ILE A 167 4.57 -18.10 -4.99
CA ILE A 167 5.63 -17.87 -4.00
C ILE A 167 6.97 -18.42 -4.49
N ALA A 168 7.00 -19.64 -5.04
CA ALA A 168 8.22 -20.22 -5.58
C ALA A 168 8.81 -19.36 -6.71
N ARG A 169 7.95 -18.80 -7.55
CA ARG A 169 8.32 -17.99 -8.72
C ARG A 169 8.68 -16.55 -8.37
N PHE A 170 7.94 -15.92 -7.48
CA PHE A 170 8.04 -14.46 -7.23
C PHE A 170 8.51 -14.08 -5.84
N GLY A 171 8.43 -14.97 -4.84
CA GLY A 171 8.69 -14.65 -3.44
C GLY A 171 10.13 -14.23 -3.11
N ALA A 172 11.09 -14.36 -4.04
CA ALA A 172 12.44 -13.83 -3.88
C ALA A 172 12.62 -12.42 -4.49
N LEU A 173 11.63 -11.91 -5.20
CA LEU A 173 11.74 -10.64 -5.92
C LEU A 173 11.37 -9.45 -5.05
N ASN A 174 11.60 -8.23 -5.53
CA ASN A 174 11.16 -7.01 -4.84
C ASN A 174 9.66 -6.79 -5.11
N ILE A 175 8.82 -7.26 -4.20
CA ILE A 175 7.38 -7.31 -4.38
C ILE A 175 6.61 -6.89 -3.12
N THR A 176 5.30 -6.64 -3.31
CA THR A 176 4.25 -6.69 -2.29
C THR A 176 3.13 -7.60 -2.81
N TRP A 177 2.35 -8.22 -1.93
CA TRP A 177 1.29 -9.15 -2.28
C TRP A 177 -0.08 -8.51 -2.17
N GLN A 178 -0.88 -8.61 -3.23
CA GLN A 178 -2.33 -8.38 -3.21
C GLN A 178 -3.03 -9.74 -3.33
N VAL A 179 -3.66 -10.19 -2.26
CA VAL A 179 -4.27 -11.53 -2.15
C VAL A 179 -5.36 -11.74 -3.19
N GLU A 180 -6.10 -10.68 -3.49
CA GLU A 180 -7.17 -10.63 -4.50
C GLU A 180 -7.13 -9.30 -5.24
N SER A 181 -7.74 -9.24 -6.42
CA SER A 181 -7.96 -7.98 -7.15
C SER A 181 -9.09 -7.14 -6.54
N GLU A 182 -10.14 -7.82 -6.07
CA GLU A 182 -11.35 -7.25 -5.47
C GLU A 182 -11.93 -8.27 -4.48
N PHE A 183 -11.58 -8.13 -3.19
CA PHE A 183 -11.97 -9.10 -2.17
C PHE A 183 -13.48 -9.18 -1.95
N GLU A 184 -14.22 -8.11 -2.24
CA GLU A 184 -15.67 -8.04 -2.03
C GLU A 184 -16.45 -9.04 -2.90
N SER A 185 -15.85 -9.51 -3.97
CA SER A 185 -16.41 -10.55 -4.84
C SER A 185 -16.16 -11.98 -4.34
N GLN A 186 -15.33 -12.15 -3.32
CA GLN A 186 -14.86 -13.43 -2.79
C GLN A 186 -15.45 -13.74 -1.41
N ASP A 187 -15.44 -15.02 -1.03
CA ASP A 187 -15.70 -15.42 0.34
C ASP A 187 -14.57 -14.93 1.27
N ARG A 188 -14.92 -14.22 2.36
CA ARG A 188 -13.94 -13.63 3.28
C ARG A 188 -13.01 -14.67 3.89
N GLU A 189 -13.52 -15.85 4.20
CA GLU A 189 -12.73 -16.93 4.79
C GLU A 189 -11.72 -17.49 3.78
N GLU A 190 -12.07 -17.57 2.50
CA GLU A 190 -11.14 -17.97 1.45
C GLU A 190 -10.05 -16.91 1.26
N VAL A 191 -10.39 -15.62 1.26
CA VAL A 191 -9.40 -14.53 1.22
C VAL A 191 -8.42 -14.63 2.40
N ARG A 192 -8.94 -14.88 3.61
CA ARG A 192 -8.12 -15.07 4.82
C ARG A 192 -7.18 -16.27 4.69
N LYS A 193 -7.66 -17.43 4.25
CA LYS A 193 -6.84 -18.63 4.03
C LYS A 193 -5.71 -18.38 3.03
N ARG A 194 -5.99 -17.68 1.94
CA ARG A 194 -4.98 -17.33 0.94
C ARG A 194 -3.88 -16.44 1.53
N ALA A 195 -4.28 -15.43 2.31
CA ALA A 195 -3.34 -14.55 3.02
C ALA A 195 -2.45 -15.31 4.02
N GLU A 196 -3.04 -16.22 4.78
CA GLU A 196 -2.31 -17.06 5.73
C GLU A 196 -1.32 -18.01 5.05
N LEU A 197 -1.69 -18.57 3.89
CA LEU A 197 -0.76 -19.37 3.07
C LEU A 197 0.45 -18.56 2.61
N ILE A 198 0.23 -17.32 2.13
CA ILE A 198 1.32 -16.42 1.73
C ILE A 198 2.21 -16.13 2.95
N LYS A 199 1.60 -15.70 4.07
CA LYS A 199 2.31 -15.36 5.30
C LYS A 199 3.17 -16.52 5.85
N ALA A 200 2.69 -17.75 5.70
CA ALA A 200 3.40 -18.94 6.15
C ALA A 200 4.55 -19.34 5.21
N ALA A 201 4.40 -19.14 3.92
CA ALA A 201 5.33 -19.65 2.90
C ALA A 201 6.34 -18.62 2.41
N ASP A 202 6.01 -17.31 2.45
CA ASP A 202 6.92 -16.24 2.02
C ASP A 202 8.07 -16.04 3.01
N GLN A 203 9.24 -16.56 2.66
CA GLN A 203 10.45 -16.53 3.49
C GLN A 203 11.04 -15.13 3.63
N TYR A 204 10.73 -14.23 2.72
CA TYR A 204 11.21 -12.84 2.73
C TYR A 204 10.28 -11.90 3.50
N ARG A 205 9.06 -12.34 3.82
CA ARG A 205 8.05 -11.60 4.60
C ARG A 205 7.67 -10.28 3.94
N HIS A 206 7.38 -10.33 2.66
CA HIS A 206 6.86 -9.17 1.95
C HIS A 206 5.51 -8.71 2.52
N LEU A 207 5.21 -7.43 2.32
CA LEU A 207 3.96 -6.86 2.77
C LEU A 207 2.77 -7.47 2.01
N ILE A 208 1.68 -7.72 2.73
CA ILE A 208 0.46 -8.37 2.23
C ILE A 208 -0.71 -7.39 2.39
N SER A 209 -1.48 -7.21 1.32
CA SER A 209 -2.76 -6.51 1.32
C SER A 209 -3.76 -7.23 0.41
N SER A 210 -4.88 -6.59 0.13
CA SER A 210 -5.85 -7.05 -0.86
C SER A 210 -6.35 -5.89 -1.70
N GLY A 211 -6.54 -6.11 -2.99
CA GLY A 211 -7.28 -5.20 -3.83
C GLY A 211 -8.75 -5.13 -3.40
N THR A 212 -9.41 -4.04 -3.74
CA THR A 212 -10.75 -3.68 -3.29
C THR A 212 -11.47 -2.86 -4.35
N THR A 213 -12.80 -2.79 -4.28
CA THR A 213 -13.61 -1.85 -5.06
C THR A 213 -13.68 -0.45 -4.43
N ALA A 214 -13.40 -0.32 -3.11
CA ALA A 214 -13.43 0.95 -2.39
C ALA A 214 -12.39 1.04 -1.27
N THR A 215 -12.40 0.10 -0.31
CA THR A 215 -11.45 0.03 0.81
C THR A 215 -11.24 -1.40 1.29
N SER A 216 -10.01 -1.75 1.64
CA SER A 216 -9.68 -3.01 2.32
C SER A 216 -9.83 -2.92 3.85
N GLY A 217 -10.24 -1.78 4.41
CA GLY A 217 -10.45 -1.57 5.84
C GLY A 217 -11.26 -2.65 6.55
N PRO A 218 -12.34 -3.21 5.95
CA PRO A 218 -13.08 -4.33 6.52
C PRO A 218 -12.24 -5.59 6.85
N LEU A 219 -11.09 -5.77 6.19
CA LEU A 219 -10.18 -6.90 6.45
C LEU A 219 -9.15 -6.61 7.55
N ALA A 220 -9.04 -5.36 8.04
CA ALA A 220 -8.03 -4.97 9.02
C ALA A 220 -8.14 -5.77 10.33
N ALA A 221 -9.36 -6.14 10.75
CA ALA A 221 -9.61 -6.94 11.95
C ALA A 221 -9.12 -8.39 11.83
N ASP A 222 -8.82 -8.89 10.63
CA ASP A 222 -8.37 -10.28 10.42
C ASP A 222 -6.88 -10.47 10.79
N GLY A 223 -6.12 -9.38 11.00
CA GLY A 223 -4.76 -9.40 11.54
C GLY A 223 -3.66 -9.90 10.58
N TRP A 224 -3.98 -10.09 9.30
CA TRP A 224 -3.00 -10.48 8.29
C TRP A 224 -2.59 -9.33 7.36
N LEU A 225 -3.42 -8.28 7.24
CA LEU A 225 -3.11 -7.08 6.48
C LEU A 225 -1.90 -6.35 7.05
N ASN A 226 -0.97 -5.96 6.18
CA ASN A 226 0.17 -5.11 6.54
C ASN A 226 -0.06 -3.66 6.14
N TYR A 227 -0.89 -3.40 5.13
CA TYR A 227 -1.27 -2.06 4.69
C TYR A 227 -2.67 -2.08 4.07
N LEU A 228 -3.34 -0.94 4.12
CA LEU A 228 -4.65 -0.76 3.50
C LEU A 228 -4.52 -0.38 2.03
N THR A 229 -5.47 -0.84 1.23
CA THR A 229 -5.63 -0.45 -0.16
C THR A 229 -6.98 0.25 -0.35
N TYR A 230 -6.98 1.35 -1.10
CA TYR A 230 -8.17 2.11 -1.44
C TYR A 230 -8.36 2.22 -2.95
N ARG A 231 -9.62 2.43 -3.36
CA ARG A 231 -10.05 2.98 -4.65
C ARG A 231 -11.00 4.16 -4.39
N SER A 232 -10.46 5.28 -3.96
CA SER A 232 -11.22 6.43 -3.45
C SER A 232 -10.70 7.74 -4.06
N PRO A 233 -11.22 8.17 -5.22
CA PRO A 233 -10.76 9.40 -5.89
C PRO A 233 -11.16 10.68 -5.13
N ASN A 234 -12.19 10.64 -4.29
CA ASN A 234 -12.60 11.75 -3.44
C ASN A 234 -11.86 11.78 -2.09
N GLY A 235 -11.19 10.70 -1.70
CA GLY A 235 -10.42 10.59 -0.46
C GLY A 235 -11.26 10.45 0.82
N ASP A 236 -12.56 10.18 0.76
CA ASP A 236 -13.39 10.12 1.97
C ASP A 236 -13.06 8.88 2.82
N ALA A 237 -12.95 7.70 2.20
CA ALA A 237 -12.59 6.48 2.92
C ALA A 237 -11.18 6.55 3.52
N PRO A 238 -10.11 6.92 2.77
CA PRO A 238 -8.77 7.10 3.33
C PRO A 238 -8.74 8.06 4.52
N ALA A 239 -9.39 9.21 4.40
CA ALA A 239 -9.40 10.23 5.45
C ALA A 239 -10.01 9.75 6.77
N ILE A 240 -11.08 8.95 6.69
CA ILE A 240 -11.77 8.41 7.87
C ILE A 240 -10.96 7.25 8.46
N GLU A 241 -10.58 6.29 7.63
CA GLU A 241 -9.94 5.07 8.10
C GLU A 241 -8.50 5.29 8.57
N HIS A 242 -7.80 6.32 8.06
CA HIS A 242 -6.49 6.72 8.58
C HIS A 242 -6.56 7.11 10.06
N GLN A 243 -7.68 7.68 10.52
CA GLN A 243 -7.89 8.02 11.93
C GLN A 243 -8.24 6.81 12.81
N VAL A 244 -8.62 5.68 12.20
CA VAL A 244 -9.12 4.49 12.89
C VAL A 244 -8.07 3.37 12.92
N TYR A 245 -7.35 3.15 11.81
CA TYR A 245 -6.44 2.03 11.67
C TYR A 245 -4.97 2.47 11.78
N GLN A 246 -4.19 1.71 12.54
CA GLN A 246 -2.74 1.89 12.68
C GLN A 246 -2.00 1.09 11.60
N LEU A 247 -2.29 1.38 10.35
CA LEU A 247 -1.70 0.72 9.18
C LEU A 247 -1.36 1.76 8.11
N PRO A 248 -0.21 1.65 7.45
CA PRO A 248 0.05 2.46 6.27
C PRO A 248 -0.95 2.11 5.17
N ALA A 249 -1.11 3.01 4.22
CA ALA A 249 -2.12 2.82 3.19
C ALA A 249 -1.70 3.33 1.82
N VAL A 250 -2.27 2.73 0.78
CA VAL A 250 -2.11 3.14 -0.62
C VAL A 250 -3.48 3.33 -1.26
N ASN A 251 -3.59 4.28 -2.20
CA ASN A 251 -4.84 4.55 -2.90
C ASN A 251 -4.66 4.49 -4.42
N ASP A 252 -5.34 3.52 -5.03
CA ASP A 252 -5.48 3.42 -6.49
C ASP A 252 -6.72 4.22 -6.95
N PHE A 253 -6.64 5.54 -6.84
CA PHE A 253 -7.73 6.47 -7.18
C PHE A 253 -7.94 6.66 -8.68
N GLY A 254 -6.97 6.27 -9.51
CA GLY A 254 -6.93 6.60 -10.94
C GLY A 254 -7.79 5.73 -11.83
N LEU A 255 -8.39 4.66 -11.30
CA LEU A 255 -9.21 3.76 -12.12
C LEU A 255 -10.42 4.51 -12.71
N GLY A 256 -10.47 4.59 -14.04
CA GLY A 256 -11.50 5.31 -14.79
C GLY A 256 -11.31 6.82 -14.90
N LEU A 257 -10.30 7.41 -14.26
CA LEU A 257 -9.93 8.81 -14.46
C LEU A 257 -9.15 8.95 -15.77
N THR A 258 -9.65 9.79 -16.66
CA THR A 258 -8.98 10.15 -17.92
C THR A 258 -8.58 11.63 -17.98
N ASP A 259 -9.19 12.44 -17.13
CA ASP A 259 -8.93 13.87 -17.01
C ASP A 259 -7.71 14.14 -16.13
N THR A 260 -6.79 14.97 -16.65
CA THR A 260 -5.52 15.26 -15.99
C THR A 260 -5.68 16.08 -14.70
N ASP A 261 -6.65 17.00 -14.67
CA ASP A 261 -6.89 17.85 -13.51
C ASP A 261 -7.56 17.04 -12.39
N GLN A 262 -8.51 16.18 -12.73
CA GLN A 262 -9.12 15.26 -11.78
C GLN A 262 -8.08 14.30 -11.19
N PHE A 263 -7.16 13.80 -12.02
CA PHE A 263 -6.05 12.96 -11.55
C PHE A 263 -5.16 13.70 -10.55
N ARG A 264 -4.73 14.92 -10.89
CA ARG A 264 -3.91 15.77 -10.01
C ARG A 264 -4.61 16.06 -8.69
N GLN A 265 -5.88 16.42 -8.73
CA GLN A 265 -6.67 16.68 -7.52
C GLN A 265 -6.80 15.44 -6.65
N ALA A 266 -7.06 14.26 -7.24
CA ALA A 266 -7.13 13.00 -6.51
C ALA A 266 -5.77 12.61 -5.91
N LEU A 267 -4.66 12.87 -6.61
CA LEU A 267 -3.30 12.68 -6.12
C LEU A 267 -3.05 13.49 -4.84
N TRP A 268 -3.37 14.78 -4.86
CA TRP A 268 -3.15 15.65 -3.71
C TRP A 268 -4.13 15.38 -2.56
N ARG A 269 -5.41 15.06 -2.86
CA ARG A 269 -6.35 14.60 -1.82
C ARG A 269 -5.83 13.36 -1.11
N THR A 270 -5.41 12.34 -1.86
CA THR A 270 -4.81 11.11 -1.33
C THR A 270 -3.64 11.41 -0.42
N THR A 271 -2.73 12.28 -0.87
CA THR A 271 -1.55 12.67 -0.08
C THR A 271 -1.94 13.33 1.23
N MET A 272 -2.86 14.31 1.19
CA MET A 272 -3.31 15.04 2.39
C MET A 272 -4.14 14.20 3.36
N ASP A 273 -4.64 13.07 2.93
CA ASP A 273 -5.31 12.09 3.79
C ASP A 273 -4.31 11.11 4.46
N GLY A 274 -3.00 11.35 4.32
CA GLY A 274 -1.93 10.54 4.90
C GLY A 274 -1.68 9.21 4.16
N VAL A 275 -2.10 9.10 2.91
CA VAL A 275 -2.09 7.88 2.11
C VAL A 275 -1.23 8.05 0.86
N TYR A 276 -0.55 6.99 0.45
CA TYR A 276 0.34 7.02 -0.71
C TYR A 276 -0.40 6.72 -2.02
N PRO A 277 -0.06 7.40 -3.13
CA PRO A 277 -0.67 7.16 -4.43
C PRO A 277 -0.15 5.84 -5.05
N ALA A 278 -1.07 4.98 -5.47
CA ALA A 278 -0.78 3.73 -6.17
C ALA A 278 -1.29 3.71 -7.62
N SER A 279 -1.81 4.83 -8.11
CA SER A 279 -2.47 4.93 -9.41
C SER A 279 -1.49 5.08 -10.57
N HIS A 280 -1.89 4.59 -11.72
CA HIS A 280 -1.26 4.86 -13.01
C HIS A 280 -1.73 6.21 -13.56
N ALA A 281 -0.78 7.03 -14.04
CA ALA A 281 -1.11 8.31 -14.65
C ALA A 281 -1.76 8.09 -16.05
N PRO A 282 -2.94 8.67 -16.31
CA PRO A 282 -3.69 8.38 -17.54
C PRO A 282 -3.12 9.06 -18.80
N THR A 283 -2.30 10.09 -18.64
CA THR A 283 -1.72 10.88 -19.74
C THR A 283 -0.27 11.27 -19.44
N ALA A 284 0.50 11.61 -20.46
CA ALA A 284 1.86 12.12 -20.28
C ALA A 284 1.91 13.41 -19.43
N THR A 285 0.88 14.25 -19.48
CA THR A 285 0.79 15.43 -18.61
C THR A 285 0.53 15.06 -17.16
N ALA A 286 -0.35 14.10 -16.89
CA ALA A 286 -0.58 13.57 -15.55
C ALA A 286 0.69 12.90 -15.00
N GLU A 287 1.44 12.20 -15.83
CA GLU A 287 2.74 11.64 -15.48
C GLU A 287 3.74 12.72 -15.07
N ALA A 288 3.86 13.81 -15.84
CA ALA A 288 4.70 14.93 -15.49
C ALA A 288 4.29 15.57 -14.14
N GLN A 289 3.00 15.71 -13.88
CA GLN A 289 2.48 16.19 -12.59
C GLN A 289 2.79 15.22 -11.44
N MET A 290 2.73 13.90 -11.66
CA MET A 290 3.18 12.89 -10.70
C MET A 290 4.68 13.04 -10.42
N GLN A 291 5.52 13.29 -11.42
CA GLN A 291 6.95 13.53 -11.22
C GLN A 291 7.21 14.81 -10.41
N ASN A 292 6.42 15.87 -10.63
CA ASN A 292 6.47 17.09 -9.82
C ASN A 292 6.12 16.79 -8.35
N TRP A 293 5.08 15.98 -8.13
CA TRP A 293 4.67 15.50 -6.80
C TRP A 293 5.78 14.67 -6.13
N ILE A 294 6.38 13.70 -6.84
CA ILE A 294 7.50 12.88 -6.33
C ILE A 294 8.66 13.77 -5.90
N LYS A 295 9.04 14.73 -6.73
CA LYS A 295 10.13 15.68 -6.44
C LYS A 295 9.82 16.52 -5.20
N PHE A 296 8.59 17.04 -5.09
CA PHE A 296 8.15 17.82 -3.94
C PHE A 296 8.15 16.98 -2.66
N MET A 297 7.45 15.85 -2.64
CA MET A 297 7.33 15.02 -1.45
C MET A 297 8.68 14.40 -1.02
N SER A 298 9.55 14.03 -1.95
CA SER A 298 10.90 13.54 -1.62
C SER A 298 11.78 14.60 -0.94
N ALA A 299 11.43 15.89 -1.07
CA ALA A 299 12.11 16.99 -0.39
C ALA A 299 11.48 17.36 0.97
N THR A 300 10.49 16.63 1.44
CA THR A 300 9.80 16.80 2.73
C THR A 300 10.14 15.64 3.67
N ARG A 301 9.68 15.73 4.91
CA ARG A 301 9.72 14.61 5.86
C ARG A 301 8.46 13.71 5.72
N HIS A 302 8.10 13.35 4.50
CA HIS A 302 6.87 12.59 4.18
C HIS A 302 6.65 11.36 5.08
N TRP A 303 7.70 10.80 5.67
CA TRP A 303 7.64 9.61 6.54
C TRP A 303 7.26 9.91 8.00
N GLU A 304 6.94 11.17 8.31
CA GLU A 304 6.48 11.63 9.65
C GLU A 304 5.31 12.59 9.56
N LEU A 305 4.84 12.90 8.35
CA LEU A 305 3.70 13.80 8.14
C LEU A 305 2.39 13.04 8.35
N GLU A 306 1.53 13.59 9.20
CA GLU A 306 0.20 13.05 9.49
C GLU A 306 -0.90 14.05 9.11
N PRO A 307 -2.15 13.61 8.84
CA PRO A 307 -3.27 14.51 8.57
C PRO A 307 -3.44 15.56 9.67
N PHE A 308 -3.58 16.83 9.25
CA PHE A 308 -3.64 17.99 10.13
C PHE A 308 -4.92 18.78 9.89
N PHE A 309 -5.62 19.18 10.97
CA PHE A 309 -6.98 19.73 10.88
C PHE A 309 -7.09 21.23 11.21
N ASP A 310 -6.04 21.85 11.76
CA ASP A 310 -6.03 23.29 12.07
C ASP A 310 -5.57 24.16 10.88
N ALA A 311 -6.10 23.83 9.69
CA ALA A 311 -5.83 24.50 8.43
C ALA A 311 -7.09 25.17 7.83
N GLY A 312 -8.01 25.66 8.67
CA GLY A 312 -9.21 26.37 8.22
C GLY A 312 -10.19 25.52 7.43
N GLY A 313 -10.22 24.21 7.65
CA GLY A 313 -11.05 23.24 6.92
C GLY A 313 -10.46 22.78 5.59
N ARG A 314 -9.23 23.18 5.27
CA ARG A 314 -8.46 22.66 4.12
C ARG A 314 -7.85 21.31 4.46
N ARG A 315 -7.53 20.51 3.44
CA ARG A 315 -6.77 19.27 3.63
C ARG A 315 -5.31 19.61 3.86
N ALA A 316 -4.70 19.03 4.89
CA ALA A 316 -3.32 19.30 5.24
C ALA A 316 -2.63 18.10 5.87
N LEU A 317 -1.30 18.09 5.76
CA LEU A 317 -0.40 17.23 6.51
C LEU A 317 0.50 18.07 7.39
N ALA A 318 0.88 17.59 8.57
CA ALA A 318 1.89 18.24 9.40
C ALA A 318 2.78 17.23 10.14
N LEU A 319 4.03 17.63 10.33
CA LEU A 319 4.87 17.31 11.47
C LEU A 319 4.89 18.58 12.30
N GLU A 320 4.03 18.64 13.32
CA GLU A 320 3.79 19.86 14.08
C GLU A 320 5.07 20.50 14.61
N GLY A 321 5.16 21.82 14.53
CA GLY A 321 6.35 22.57 14.87
C GLY A 321 7.52 22.48 13.88
N VAL A 322 7.41 21.67 12.83
CA VAL A 322 8.49 21.41 11.86
C VAL A 322 8.07 21.70 10.43
N GLU A 323 7.02 21.07 9.94
CA GLU A 323 6.62 21.13 8.53
C GLU A 323 5.11 20.96 8.39
N TYR A 324 4.49 21.82 7.55
CA TYR A 324 3.07 21.80 7.24
C TYR A 324 2.90 21.90 5.73
N ILE A 325 2.03 21.08 5.17
CA ILE A 325 1.68 21.06 3.75
C ILE A 325 0.16 21.19 3.67
N VAL A 326 -0.35 22.22 3.01
CA VAL A 326 -1.79 22.47 2.89
C VAL A 326 -2.18 22.48 1.42
N TYR A 327 -3.16 21.69 1.06
CA TYR A 327 -3.69 21.64 -0.30
C TYR A 327 -4.89 22.58 -0.45
N ILE A 328 -4.75 23.53 -1.35
CA ILE A 328 -5.76 24.53 -1.68
C ILE A 328 -6.43 24.12 -3.00
N GLU A 329 -7.32 23.15 -2.93
CA GLU A 329 -8.01 22.62 -4.10
C GLU A 329 -8.88 23.65 -4.80
N GLN A 330 -9.61 24.45 -4.02
CA GLN A 330 -10.35 25.62 -4.49
C GLN A 330 -9.58 26.86 -4.03
N PRO A 331 -9.03 27.65 -4.97
CA PRO A 331 -8.28 28.86 -4.65
C PRO A 331 -9.06 29.83 -3.76
N GLY A 332 -8.37 30.40 -2.80
CA GLY A 332 -8.94 31.35 -1.84
C GLY A 332 -8.09 31.41 -0.57
N PRO A 333 -8.39 32.33 0.34
CA PRO A 333 -7.61 32.55 1.53
C PRO A 333 -7.48 31.29 2.38
N VAL A 334 -6.31 31.09 2.95
CA VAL A 334 -6.01 30.01 3.87
C VAL A 334 -5.48 30.58 5.18
N THR A 335 -5.90 29.97 6.28
CA THR A 335 -5.37 30.23 7.61
C THR A 335 -4.94 28.92 8.22
N VAL A 336 -3.68 28.84 8.66
CA VAL A 336 -3.07 27.66 9.26
C VAL A 336 -2.55 28.03 10.64
N THR A 337 -2.99 27.32 11.66
CA THR A 337 -2.42 27.41 13.00
C THR A 337 -1.17 26.57 13.05
N VAL A 338 -0.05 27.13 13.50
CA VAL A 338 1.25 26.45 13.59
C VAL A 338 1.84 26.68 14.97
N GLU A 339 2.76 25.83 15.41
CA GLU A 339 3.52 26.12 16.63
C GLU A 339 4.42 27.35 16.43
N LYS A 340 4.72 28.06 17.51
CA LYS A 340 5.51 29.29 17.48
C LYS A 340 6.97 29.04 17.15
N HIS A 341 7.32 29.11 15.89
CA HIS A 341 8.69 28.99 15.39
C HIS A 341 8.93 29.97 14.23
N ASN A 342 10.14 29.94 13.70
CA ASN A 342 10.49 30.61 12.46
C ASN A 342 10.31 29.65 11.29
N TYR A 343 9.59 30.07 10.27
CA TYR A 343 9.26 29.26 9.11
C TYR A 343 9.63 29.97 7.80
N ASP A 344 10.03 29.17 6.82
CA ASP A 344 9.97 29.55 5.42
C ASP A 344 8.60 29.14 4.88
N VAL A 345 7.98 30.02 4.12
CA VAL A 345 6.67 29.83 3.52
C VAL A 345 6.79 29.95 2.01
N ALA A 346 6.26 28.99 1.29
CA ALA A 346 6.28 28.95 -0.16
C ALA A 346 4.99 28.36 -0.72
N TRP A 347 4.64 28.78 -1.94
CA TRP A 347 3.58 28.21 -2.76
C TRP A 347 4.19 27.28 -3.79
N PHE A 348 3.68 26.08 -3.89
CA PHE A 348 4.07 25.12 -4.92
C PHE A 348 2.92 24.97 -5.93
N ASN A 349 3.28 25.11 -7.21
CA ASN A 349 2.39 24.89 -8.33
C ASN A 349 2.38 23.41 -8.71
N PRO A 350 1.29 22.64 -8.46
CA PRO A 350 1.27 21.21 -8.72
C PRO A 350 1.23 20.86 -10.21
N ILE A 351 0.95 21.83 -11.11
CA ILE A 351 0.88 21.62 -12.55
C ILE A 351 2.29 21.59 -13.16
N ASN A 352 3.10 22.62 -12.85
CA ASN A 352 4.42 22.81 -13.49
C ASN A 352 5.61 22.54 -12.55
N GLY A 353 5.37 22.31 -11.26
CA GLY A 353 6.41 22.03 -10.26
C GLY A 353 7.20 23.27 -9.81
N GLU A 354 6.74 24.47 -10.14
CA GLU A 354 7.35 25.73 -9.71
C GLU A 354 7.09 25.98 -8.22
N THR A 355 8.09 26.52 -7.54
CA THR A 355 7.96 26.97 -6.14
C THR A 355 8.16 28.48 -6.08
N ILE A 356 7.19 29.19 -5.54
CA ILE A 356 7.18 30.64 -5.34
C ILE A 356 7.38 30.91 -3.86
N GLU A 357 8.50 31.55 -3.51
CA GLU A 357 8.78 31.94 -2.13
C GLU A 357 7.84 33.06 -1.70
N GLU A 358 7.09 32.85 -0.61
CA GLU A 358 6.16 33.84 -0.03
C GLU A 358 6.83 34.64 1.09
N LYS A 359 7.39 33.96 2.08
CA LYS A 359 8.08 34.55 3.23
C LYS A 359 9.28 33.71 3.63
N LYS A 360 10.31 34.38 4.12
CA LYS A 360 11.50 33.76 4.71
C LYS A 360 11.60 34.10 6.19
N ASN A 361 11.96 33.11 7.01
CA ASN A 361 12.21 33.27 8.45
C ASN A 361 11.04 33.98 9.18
N LEU A 362 9.81 33.68 8.79
CA LEU A 362 8.61 34.26 9.38
C LEU A 362 8.37 33.66 10.77
N LYS A 363 8.48 34.47 11.82
CA LYS A 363 8.13 34.04 13.19
C LYS A 363 6.63 34.18 13.38
N THR A 364 5.93 33.06 13.51
CA THR A 364 4.47 33.08 13.63
C THR A 364 3.93 31.91 14.44
N GLU A 365 2.68 32.04 14.91
CA GLU A 365 1.80 31.00 15.46
C GLU A 365 0.60 30.77 14.54
N THR A 366 0.40 31.65 13.56
CA THR A 366 -0.67 31.53 12.55
C THR A 366 -0.18 32.16 11.26
N PHE A 367 -0.31 31.43 10.17
CA PHE A 367 -0.12 31.97 8.83
C PHE A 367 -1.47 32.23 8.19
N THR A 368 -1.64 33.40 7.58
CA THR A 368 -2.78 33.73 6.72
C THR A 368 -2.24 34.31 5.41
N GLY A 369 -2.75 33.82 4.29
CA GLY A 369 -2.33 34.25 2.95
C GLY A 369 -3.28 33.77 1.87
N ASP A 370 -3.04 34.27 0.66
CA ASP A 370 -3.76 33.91 -0.55
C ASP A 370 -2.81 33.21 -1.51
N PRO A 371 -3.28 32.23 -2.31
CA PRO A 371 -2.46 31.65 -3.36
C PRO A 371 -2.08 32.70 -4.41
N PRO A 372 -0.98 32.49 -5.18
CA PRO A 372 -0.49 33.45 -6.17
C PRO A 372 -1.50 33.83 -7.24
N ASP A 373 -2.42 32.96 -7.56
CA ASP A 373 -3.56 33.19 -8.44
C ASP A 373 -4.77 32.30 -8.09
N THR A 374 -5.85 32.46 -8.85
CA THR A 374 -7.09 31.71 -8.67
C THR A 374 -7.42 30.82 -9.87
N ALA A 375 -6.48 30.60 -10.78
CA ALA A 375 -6.71 29.85 -12.00
C ALA A 375 -6.73 28.33 -11.79
N HIS A 376 -6.04 27.86 -10.76
CA HIS A 376 -5.92 26.43 -10.46
C HIS A 376 -5.64 26.19 -8.96
N ASP A 377 -5.57 24.93 -8.56
CA ASP A 377 -5.19 24.49 -7.22
C ASP A 377 -3.71 24.81 -6.89
N TRP A 378 -3.43 25.01 -5.61
CA TRP A 378 -2.09 25.31 -5.09
C TRP A 378 -1.76 24.46 -3.87
N VAL A 379 -0.46 24.36 -3.56
CA VAL A 379 0.03 23.74 -2.34
C VAL A 379 0.81 24.76 -1.55
N LEU A 380 0.38 25.05 -0.33
CA LEU A 380 1.12 25.87 0.61
C LEU A 380 2.08 24.98 1.40
N HIS A 381 3.34 25.34 1.43
CA HIS A 381 4.40 24.68 2.19
C HIS A 381 4.97 25.61 3.23
N ILE A 382 4.84 25.25 4.50
CA ILE A 382 5.38 25.98 5.66
C ILE A 382 6.40 25.05 6.32
N SER A 383 7.68 25.42 6.35
CA SER A 383 8.74 24.59 6.91
C SER A 383 9.71 25.41 7.74
N ARG A 384 10.36 24.81 8.75
CA ARG A 384 11.35 25.51 9.56
C ARG A 384 12.58 25.88 8.74
N GLU A 385 13.01 27.14 8.89
CA GLU A 385 14.20 27.65 8.22
C GLU A 385 15.46 26.89 8.64
N GLY A 386 16.37 26.69 7.68
CA GLY A 386 17.73 26.18 7.91
C GLY A 386 17.83 24.72 8.38
N HIS A 387 16.71 24.07 8.70
CA HIS A 387 16.70 22.70 9.21
C HIS A 387 16.43 21.65 8.15
N LYS A 388 15.89 22.02 6.98
CA LYS A 388 15.45 21.07 5.94
C LYS A 388 16.55 20.09 5.53
N ALA A 389 17.76 20.54 5.19
CA ALA A 389 18.86 19.66 4.81
C ALA A 389 19.39 18.79 5.95
N GLY A 390 19.29 19.27 7.20
CA GLY A 390 19.62 18.49 8.40
C GLY A 390 18.55 17.46 8.71
N MET A 391 17.27 17.82 8.57
CA MET A 391 16.12 16.94 8.75
C MET A 391 16.11 15.78 7.76
N LEU A 392 16.36 16.04 6.47
CA LEU A 392 16.43 15.01 5.45
C LEU A 392 17.61 14.04 5.63
N ARG A 393 18.68 14.45 6.32
CA ARG A 393 19.82 13.58 6.66
C ARG A 393 19.60 12.74 7.91
N SER A 394 18.66 13.10 8.74
CA SER A 394 18.35 12.41 10.01
C SER A 394 17.13 11.52 9.83
N TYR A 395 17.29 10.36 9.19
CA TYR A 395 16.23 9.34 9.07
C TYR A 395 15.97 8.63 10.40
N LYS A 396 15.72 9.37 11.46
CA LYS A 396 15.23 8.76 12.69
C LYS A 396 13.72 8.61 12.54
N PHE A 397 13.29 7.39 12.28
CA PHE A 397 11.91 7.01 12.50
C PHE A 397 11.71 6.94 14.02
N GLU A 398 11.24 8.02 14.60
CA GLU A 398 10.78 7.99 15.97
C GLU A 398 9.40 7.33 15.94
N SER A 399 9.29 6.18 16.61
CA SER A 399 8.01 5.51 16.80
C SER A 399 7.13 6.46 17.62
N ARG A 400 6.18 7.13 16.98
CA ARG A 400 5.10 7.82 17.69
C ARG A 400 4.03 6.77 17.98
N GLU A 401 3.56 6.73 19.20
CA GLU A 401 2.33 6.05 19.50
C GLU A 401 1.18 6.91 18.96
N ILE A 402 0.66 6.50 17.80
CA ILE A 402 -0.53 7.12 17.22
C ILE A 402 -1.70 6.26 17.68
N LEU A 403 -2.48 6.78 18.62
CA LEU A 403 -3.67 6.08 19.10
C LEU A 403 -4.81 6.27 18.09
N PRO A 404 -5.58 5.20 17.80
CA PRO A 404 -6.79 5.31 17.01
C PRO A 404 -7.74 6.32 17.66
N GLN A 405 -8.36 7.17 16.83
CA GLN A 405 -9.31 8.14 17.33
C GLN A 405 -10.61 7.44 17.79
N GLU A 406 -11.12 7.83 18.95
CA GLU A 406 -12.41 7.35 19.43
C GLU A 406 -13.56 7.95 18.60
N LEU A 407 -14.48 7.09 18.17
CA LEU A 407 -15.68 7.50 17.46
C LEU A 407 -16.78 7.92 18.46
N GLU A 408 -17.34 9.11 18.28
CA GLU A 408 -18.54 9.51 19.03
C GLU A 408 -19.76 8.78 18.49
N ALA A 409 -20.28 7.83 19.26
CA ALA A 409 -21.41 6.98 18.90
C ALA A 409 -22.74 7.42 19.56
N ASN A 410 -22.73 8.44 20.43
CA ASN A 410 -23.95 8.94 21.06
C ASN A 410 -24.80 9.72 20.05
N PRO A 411 -25.98 9.23 19.63
CA PRO A 411 -26.81 9.91 18.62
C PRO A 411 -27.14 11.37 18.92
N ALA A 412 -27.27 11.73 20.22
CA ALA A 412 -27.56 13.12 20.62
C ALA A 412 -26.42 14.10 20.35
N LYS A 413 -25.20 13.61 20.19
CA LYS A 413 -24.00 14.43 19.92
C LYS A 413 -23.60 14.40 18.45
N VAL A 414 -24.03 13.40 17.68
CA VAL A 414 -23.73 13.26 16.25
C VAL A 414 -24.39 14.40 15.48
N PRO A 415 -23.64 15.15 14.62
CA PRO A 415 -24.17 16.32 13.92
C PRO A 415 -24.93 15.99 12.63
N PHE A 416 -25.30 14.73 12.42
CA PHE A 416 -26.09 14.27 11.30
C PHE A 416 -27.03 13.14 11.70
N GLU A 417 -28.04 12.90 10.87
CA GLU A 417 -28.96 11.77 10.98
C GLU A 417 -28.92 10.96 9.70
N ILE A 418 -29.22 9.66 9.82
CA ILE A 418 -29.37 8.79 8.66
C ILE A 418 -30.82 8.85 8.20
N SER A 419 -31.04 9.37 6.98
CA SER A 419 -32.34 9.27 6.30
C SER A 419 -32.41 7.92 5.59
N LEU A 420 -33.34 7.09 5.98
CA LEU A 420 -33.52 5.73 5.48
C LEU A 420 -34.94 5.52 4.99
N PRO A 421 -35.18 4.51 4.13
CA PRO A 421 -36.52 4.02 3.87
C PRO A 421 -37.24 3.71 5.20
N ALA A 422 -38.50 4.05 5.31
CA ALA A 422 -39.28 3.79 6.52
C ALA A 422 -39.42 2.29 6.75
N GLY A 423 -39.21 1.82 7.99
CA GLY A 423 -39.39 0.45 8.40
C GLY A 423 -38.11 -0.27 8.84
N GLU A 424 -38.27 -1.50 9.28
CA GLU A 424 -37.16 -2.37 9.73
C GLU A 424 -36.67 -3.32 8.62
N SER A 425 -37.30 -3.26 7.44
CA SER A 425 -36.97 -4.12 6.30
C SER A 425 -36.69 -3.32 5.04
N ILE A 426 -35.72 -3.81 4.25
CA ILE A 426 -35.35 -3.26 2.93
C ILE A 426 -35.57 -4.35 1.88
N SER A 427 -36.37 -4.05 0.83
CA SER A 427 -36.57 -4.95 -0.30
C SER A 427 -35.51 -4.73 -1.38
N LEU A 428 -34.94 -5.82 -1.91
CA LEU A 428 -34.00 -5.75 -3.04
C LEU A 428 -34.62 -5.20 -4.33
N LYS A 429 -35.92 -5.32 -4.49
CA LYS A 429 -36.62 -4.75 -5.67
C LYS A 429 -36.66 -3.23 -5.64
N ASN A 430 -36.56 -2.65 -4.44
CA ASN A 430 -36.51 -1.20 -4.25
C ASN A 430 -35.63 -0.89 -3.02
N PRO A 431 -34.31 -1.05 -3.12
CA PRO A 431 -33.40 -0.92 -1.98
C PRO A 431 -33.36 0.49 -1.38
N GLY A 432 -33.88 1.49 -2.09
CA GLY A 432 -33.84 2.88 -1.67
C GLY A 432 -32.45 3.49 -1.72
N SER A 433 -32.37 4.79 -1.48
CA SER A 433 -31.13 5.51 -1.21
C SER A 433 -31.02 5.86 0.27
N PHE A 434 -29.79 5.90 0.77
CA PHE A 434 -29.49 6.38 2.10
C PHE A 434 -28.93 7.80 2.01
N ALA A 435 -29.21 8.64 2.99
CA ALA A 435 -28.61 9.97 3.02
C ALA A 435 -28.22 10.36 4.45
N ALA A 436 -27.03 10.94 4.60
CA ALA A 436 -26.61 11.61 5.81
C ALA A 436 -27.08 13.07 5.75
N LYS A 437 -28.07 13.43 6.57
CA LYS A 437 -28.58 14.80 6.69
C LYS A 437 -27.93 15.49 7.87
N LEU A 438 -27.28 16.62 7.63
CA LEU A 438 -26.69 17.42 8.70
C LEU A 438 -27.79 17.97 9.61
N THR A 439 -27.63 17.83 10.91
CA THR A 439 -28.52 18.37 11.96
C THR A 439 -27.98 19.67 12.54
N LYS A 440 -26.70 19.97 12.31
CA LYS A 440 -26.03 21.21 12.72
C LYS A 440 -25.38 21.85 11.50
N ASP A 441 -25.56 23.16 11.36
CA ASP A 441 -24.93 23.94 10.30
C ASP A 441 -23.75 24.72 10.88
N SER A 442 -22.54 24.33 10.44
CA SER A 442 -21.28 25.00 10.76
C SER A 442 -20.27 24.70 9.65
N LYS A 443 -19.21 25.50 9.53
CA LYS A 443 -18.14 25.22 8.58
C LYS A 443 -17.55 23.81 8.76
N ALA A 444 -17.39 23.36 10.00
CA ALA A 444 -16.88 22.04 10.31
C ALA A 444 -17.81 20.93 9.83
N THR A 445 -19.14 21.08 9.98
CA THR A 445 -20.11 20.06 9.53
C THR A 445 -20.37 20.12 8.02
N GLN A 446 -20.26 21.30 7.41
CA GLN A 446 -20.34 21.42 5.93
C GLN A 446 -19.18 20.69 5.23
N ALA A 447 -18.00 20.63 5.86
CA ALA A 447 -16.81 19.92 5.39
C ALA A 447 -16.80 18.43 5.74
N MET A 448 -17.91 17.85 6.23
CA MET A 448 -17.96 16.43 6.59
C MET A 448 -17.78 15.52 5.39
N ARG A 449 -16.99 14.46 5.61
CA ARG A 449 -16.77 13.31 4.73
C ARG A 449 -17.45 12.10 5.34
N PHE A 450 -17.99 11.21 4.51
CA PHE A 450 -18.77 10.07 4.97
C PHE A 450 -18.29 8.76 4.34
N LEU A 451 -18.26 7.72 5.17
CA LEU A 451 -18.01 6.34 4.78
C LEU A 451 -19.21 5.48 5.20
N TRP A 452 -19.81 4.80 4.26
CA TRP A 452 -20.94 3.88 4.46
C TRP A 452 -20.43 2.45 4.38
N THR A 453 -20.76 1.65 5.37
CA THR A 453 -20.49 0.20 5.36
C THR A 453 -21.80 -0.55 5.54
N ALA A 454 -22.16 -1.35 4.57
CA ALA A 454 -23.29 -2.28 4.65
C ALA A 454 -22.74 -3.69 4.80
N GLU A 455 -22.96 -4.30 5.95
CA GLU A 455 -22.60 -5.70 6.19
C GLU A 455 -23.87 -6.54 6.15
N VAL A 456 -23.91 -7.50 5.22
CA VAL A 456 -25.04 -8.42 5.06
C VAL A 456 -24.61 -9.81 5.49
N THR A 457 -25.31 -10.38 6.44
CA THR A 457 -25.06 -11.74 6.94
C THR A 457 -26.18 -12.67 6.47
N ALA A 458 -25.82 -13.70 5.72
CA ALA A 458 -26.70 -14.73 5.21
C ALA A 458 -26.02 -16.10 5.26
N ASP A 459 -26.71 -17.14 5.77
CA ASP A 459 -26.21 -18.51 5.83
C ASP A 459 -24.82 -18.65 6.49
N GLY A 460 -24.53 -17.82 7.50
CA GLY A 460 -23.24 -17.83 8.20
C GLY A 460 -22.10 -17.16 7.45
N GLN A 461 -22.35 -16.56 6.29
CA GLN A 461 -21.40 -15.77 5.53
C GLN A 461 -21.69 -14.27 5.66
N SER A 462 -20.67 -13.46 5.69
CA SER A 462 -20.77 -12.02 5.79
C SER A 462 -20.24 -11.37 4.50
N TYR A 463 -21.04 -10.45 3.96
CA TYR A 463 -20.71 -9.68 2.75
C TYR A 463 -20.70 -8.21 3.13
N ARG A 464 -19.69 -7.46 2.66
CA ARG A 464 -19.59 -6.04 2.93
C ARG A 464 -19.61 -5.24 1.64
N VAL A 465 -20.39 -4.16 1.66
CA VAL A 465 -20.44 -3.16 0.59
C VAL A 465 -20.08 -1.82 1.21
N VAL A 466 -19.23 -1.07 0.54
CA VAL A 466 -18.75 0.22 1.01
C VAL A 466 -19.12 1.30 0.01
N GLY A 467 -19.52 2.46 0.49
CA GLY A 467 -19.78 3.65 -0.31
C GLY A 467 -19.30 4.92 0.40
N THR A 468 -19.12 5.99 -0.34
CA THR A 468 -18.66 7.28 0.18
C THR A 468 -19.58 8.41 -0.23
N GLY A 469 -19.47 9.56 0.46
CA GLY A 469 -20.28 10.73 0.21
C GLY A 469 -21.56 10.79 1.08
N ARG A 470 -22.32 11.85 0.91
CA ARG A 470 -23.55 12.09 1.70
C ARG A 470 -24.71 11.18 1.34
N GLU A 471 -24.69 10.61 0.16
CA GLU A 471 -25.71 9.69 -0.34
C GLU A 471 -25.07 8.37 -0.69
N GLY A 472 -25.69 7.27 -0.27
CA GLY A 472 -25.25 5.91 -0.56
C GLY A 472 -26.37 5.11 -1.20
N GLN A 473 -26.00 4.20 -2.10
CA GLN A 473 -26.89 3.19 -2.65
C GLN A 473 -26.45 1.82 -2.19
N LEU A 474 -27.39 1.01 -1.76
CA LEU A 474 -27.13 -0.37 -1.44
C LEU A 474 -27.11 -1.20 -2.73
N VAL A 475 -25.91 -1.56 -3.16
CA VAL A 475 -25.72 -2.50 -4.26
C VAL A 475 -25.44 -3.87 -3.67
N ILE A 476 -26.34 -4.81 -3.90
CA ILE A 476 -26.21 -6.17 -3.34
C ILE A 476 -25.66 -7.10 -4.43
N PRO A 477 -24.58 -7.84 -4.14
CA PRO A 477 -24.04 -8.81 -5.09
C PRO A 477 -25.08 -9.85 -5.49
N PRO A 478 -25.15 -10.27 -6.77
CA PRO A 478 -26.17 -11.21 -7.27
C PRO A 478 -26.19 -12.57 -6.57
N ASN A 479 -25.07 -13.04 -6.07
CA ASN A 479 -24.97 -14.28 -5.29
C ASN A 479 -25.70 -14.18 -3.95
N LEU A 480 -25.69 -12.99 -3.33
CA LEU A 480 -26.38 -12.72 -2.06
C LEU A 480 -27.90 -12.64 -2.26
N ALA A 481 -28.36 -12.11 -3.37
CA ALA A 481 -29.80 -12.04 -3.68
C ALA A 481 -30.51 -13.39 -3.64
N LYS A 482 -29.77 -14.48 -3.85
CA LYS A 482 -30.28 -15.86 -3.79
C LYS A 482 -30.39 -16.41 -2.35
N ARG A 483 -29.86 -15.71 -1.33
CA ARG A 483 -29.74 -16.15 0.06
C ARG A 483 -30.62 -15.35 1.02
N LEU A 484 -31.65 -14.72 0.51
CA LEU A 484 -32.56 -13.91 1.32
C LEU A 484 -33.62 -14.79 2.01
N PRO A 485 -34.13 -14.40 3.18
CA PRO A 485 -33.87 -13.13 3.89
C PRO A 485 -32.50 -13.12 4.60
N ALA A 486 -31.94 -11.93 4.80
CA ALA A 486 -30.64 -11.72 5.41
C ALA A 486 -30.68 -10.55 6.42
N LEU A 487 -29.75 -10.53 7.36
CA LEU A 487 -29.54 -9.39 8.24
C LEU A 487 -28.60 -8.38 7.57
N LEU A 488 -29.02 -7.12 7.51
CA LEU A 488 -28.19 -6.00 7.07
C LEU A 488 -27.84 -5.12 8.27
N HIS A 489 -26.56 -4.96 8.54
CA HIS A 489 -26.04 -3.96 9.45
C HIS A 489 -25.48 -2.80 8.62
N LEU A 490 -26.10 -1.64 8.71
CA LEU A 490 -25.66 -0.42 8.02
C LEU A 490 -24.99 0.51 9.02
N LYS A 491 -23.74 0.86 8.77
CA LYS A 491 -22.95 1.82 9.54
C LYS A 491 -22.57 3.01 8.67
N VAL A 492 -22.64 4.21 9.22
CA VAL A 492 -22.08 5.42 8.62
C VAL A 492 -21.11 6.07 9.58
N GLU A 493 -19.91 6.32 9.09
CA GLU A 493 -18.87 7.06 9.78
C GLU A 493 -18.72 8.44 9.14
N GLY A 494 -18.59 9.48 9.95
CA GLY A 494 -18.46 10.86 9.48
C GLY A 494 -17.27 11.54 10.12
N LEU A 495 -16.37 12.11 9.30
CA LEU A 495 -15.24 12.92 9.73
C LEU A 495 -15.55 14.40 9.43
N ASN A 496 -15.54 15.24 10.44
CA ASN A 496 -15.78 16.68 10.25
C ASN A 496 -14.49 17.44 9.90
N GLY A 497 -14.65 18.71 9.53
CA GLY A 497 -13.53 19.57 9.10
C GLY A 497 -12.53 19.96 10.20
N VAL A 498 -12.78 19.58 11.47
CA VAL A 498 -11.84 19.74 12.59
C VAL A 498 -11.35 18.40 13.16
N GLY A 499 -11.43 17.34 12.35
CA GLY A 499 -10.83 16.05 12.67
C GLY A 499 -11.63 15.17 13.63
N LYS A 500 -12.88 15.50 13.99
CA LYS A 500 -13.67 14.68 14.89
C LYS A 500 -14.47 13.61 14.14
N LEU A 501 -14.37 12.36 14.61
CA LEU A 501 -15.06 11.20 14.08
C LEU A 501 -16.38 10.93 14.82
N TYR A 502 -17.37 10.51 14.05
CA TYR A 502 -18.70 10.16 14.51
C TYR A 502 -19.16 8.87 13.84
N THR A 503 -20.01 8.07 14.51
CA THR A 503 -20.61 6.90 13.91
C THR A 503 -22.08 6.80 14.26
N LEU A 504 -22.89 6.35 13.31
CA LEU A 504 -24.25 5.87 13.51
C LEU A 504 -24.42 4.54 12.80
N ASP A 505 -25.19 3.64 13.38
CA ASP A 505 -25.50 2.35 12.80
C ASP A 505 -26.97 1.97 12.97
N ARG A 506 -27.46 1.09 12.10
CA ARG A 506 -28.81 0.51 12.16
C ARG A 506 -28.83 -0.89 11.55
N ASN A 507 -29.71 -1.71 12.11
CA ASN A 507 -29.97 -3.06 11.60
C ASN A 507 -31.28 -3.09 10.83
N TYR A 508 -31.29 -3.84 9.72
CA TYR A 508 -32.45 -4.09 8.86
C TYR A 508 -32.55 -5.55 8.51
N GLN A 509 -33.76 -5.97 8.20
CA GLN A 509 -33.98 -7.24 7.54
C GLN A 509 -34.01 -6.99 6.02
N LEU A 510 -33.13 -7.64 5.31
CA LEU A 510 -33.08 -7.59 3.85
C LEU A 510 -34.00 -8.69 3.29
N ILE A 511 -34.97 -8.30 2.50
CA ILE A 511 -35.99 -9.19 1.94
C ILE A 511 -36.00 -9.12 0.39
N PRO A 512 -36.51 -10.17 -0.30
CA PRO A 512 -36.58 -10.24 -1.75
C PRO A 512 -37.29 -9.08 -2.42
#